data_64e394c442d547888d6d52030d5f2781
#
_entry.id   64e394c442d547888d6d52030d5f2781
#
_cell.length_a   1.000
_cell.length_b   1.000
_cell.length_c   1.000
_cell.angle_alpha   90.00
_cell.angle_beta   90.00
_cell.angle_gamma   90.00
#
_symmetry.space_group_name_H-M   'P 1'
#
loop_
_entity.id
_entity.type
_entity.pdbx_description
1 polymer ?
#
loop_
_entity_poly.entity_id
_entity_poly.type
_entity_poly.pdbx_seq_one_letter_code
_entity_poly.pdbx_strand_id
1 'polypeptide(L)'
;VKAVEAEEFRSAVALLNSVIKEKPDNADALNYLGFSHRKLGDYALAVSYYQRALSLEARHRGANESLGQAYVELGNLPAAGERLTALEGICGTDCEEYQSLKKAIDAAIAGKPKQS
;
A
#
# COMPACT_ATOMS: atom_id res chain seq x y z
N VAL A 1 16.04 -0.52 -2.54
CA VAL A 1 15.98 -1.96 -2.30
C VAL A 1 17.29 -2.59 -2.78
N LYS A 2 17.88 -3.42 -1.94
CA LYS A 2 19.10 -4.12 -2.30
C LYS A 2 18.82 -5.15 -3.40
N ALA A 3 19.85 -5.49 -4.16
CA ALA A 3 19.69 -6.40 -5.30
C ALA A 3 19.04 -7.74 -4.92
N VAL A 4 19.43 -8.32 -3.76
CA VAL A 4 18.86 -9.58 -3.30
C VAL A 4 17.37 -9.43 -3.01
N GLU A 5 16.99 -8.33 -2.33
CA GLU A 5 15.59 -8.06 -2.02
C GLU A 5 14.78 -7.81 -3.28
N ALA A 6 15.35 -7.07 -4.25
CA ALA A 6 14.68 -6.84 -5.52
C ALA A 6 14.39 -8.15 -6.25
N GLU A 7 15.34 -9.10 -6.21
CA GLU A 7 15.15 -10.41 -6.83
C GLU A 7 14.01 -11.17 -6.15
N GLU A 8 13.93 -11.11 -4.83
CA GLU A 8 12.85 -11.75 -4.09
C GLU A 8 11.50 -11.15 -4.44
N PHE A 9 11.42 -9.82 -4.59
CA PHE A 9 10.16 -9.18 -4.96
C PHE A 9 9.76 -9.51 -6.40
N ARG A 10 10.73 -9.59 -7.32
CA ARG A 10 10.42 -10.00 -8.69
C ARG A 10 9.90 -11.43 -8.73
N SER A 11 10.47 -12.33 -7.93
CA SER A 11 9.99 -13.70 -7.81
C SER A 11 8.59 -13.75 -7.24
N ALA A 12 8.32 -12.92 -6.22
CA ALA A 12 6.99 -12.82 -5.62
C ALA A 12 5.97 -12.32 -6.65
N VAL A 13 6.32 -11.33 -7.47
CA VAL A 13 5.44 -10.82 -8.52
C VAL A 13 5.07 -11.94 -9.50
N ALA A 14 6.06 -12.72 -9.95
CA ALA A 14 5.81 -13.80 -10.89
C ALA A 14 4.84 -14.84 -10.29
N LEU A 15 5.08 -15.21 -9.04
CA LEU A 15 4.24 -16.19 -8.36
C LEU A 15 2.82 -15.67 -8.14
N LEU A 16 2.70 -14.41 -7.68
CA LEU A 16 1.41 -13.80 -7.40
C LEU A 16 0.61 -13.57 -8.68
N ASN A 17 1.28 -13.27 -9.79
CA ASN A 17 0.58 -13.15 -11.07
C ASN A 17 -0.04 -14.49 -11.48
N SER A 18 0.60 -15.61 -11.18
CA SER A 18 0.02 -16.93 -11.41
C SER A 18 -1.22 -17.13 -10.56
N VAL A 19 -1.20 -16.70 -9.30
CA VAL A 19 -2.36 -16.78 -8.40
C VAL A 19 -3.52 -15.96 -8.95
N ILE A 20 -3.26 -14.72 -9.38
CA ILE A 20 -4.30 -13.83 -9.91
C ILE A 20 -4.88 -14.37 -11.23
N LYS A 21 -4.05 -15.02 -12.04
CA LYS A 21 -4.53 -15.61 -13.29
C LYS A 21 -5.60 -16.66 -13.01
N GLU A 22 -5.45 -17.44 -11.95
CA GLU A 22 -6.42 -18.46 -11.57
C GLU A 22 -7.57 -17.91 -10.74
N LYS A 23 -7.29 -16.94 -9.86
CA LYS A 23 -8.27 -16.32 -8.98
C LYS A 23 -8.16 -14.80 -9.04
N PRO A 24 -8.76 -14.17 -10.06
CA PRO A 24 -8.64 -12.71 -10.23
C PRO A 24 -9.25 -11.88 -9.10
N ASP A 25 -10.12 -12.49 -8.29
CA ASP A 25 -10.80 -11.82 -7.18
C ASP A 25 -10.12 -12.06 -5.82
N ASN A 26 -8.86 -12.47 -5.83
CA ASN A 26 -8.10 -12.67 -4.60
C ASN A 26 -7.51 -11.33 -4.14
N ALA A 27 -8.22 -10.64 -3.24
CA ALA A 27 -7.82 -9.32 -2.76
C ALA A 27 -6.48 -9.36 -2.04
N ASP A 28 -6.20 -10.41 -1.26
CA ASP A 28 -4.92 -10.53 -0.57
C ASP A 28 -3.76 -10.64 -1.55
N ALA A 29 -3.91 -11.43 -2.60
CA ALA A 29 -2.86 -11.56 -3.62
C ALA A 29 -2.64 -10.22 -4.35
N LEU A 30 -3.71 -9.50 -4.65
CA LEU A 30 -3.60 -8.17 -5.26
C LEU A 30 -2.88 -7.19 -4.33
N ASN A 31 -3.16 -7.27 -3.03
CA ASN A 31 -2.45 -6.43 -2.06
C ASN A 31 -0.96 -6.74 -2.03
N TYR A 32 -0.59 -8.03 -2.05
CA TYR A 32 0.83 -8.42 -2.07
C TYR A 32 1.52 -8.05 -3.38
N LEU A 33 0.80 -8.09 -4.51
CA LEU A 33 1.33 -7.59 -5.77
C LEU A 33 1.63 -6.10 -5.67
N GLY A 34 0.70 -5.33 -5.11
CA GLY A 34 0.92 -3.90 -4.88
C GLY A 34 2.15 -3.67 -4.02
N PHE A 35 2.26 -4.41 -2.91
CA PHE A 35 3.40 -4.29 -2.00
C PHE A 35 4.72 -4.59 -2.71
N SER A 36 4.76 -5.67 -3.48
CA SER A 36 5.97 -6.08 -4.19
C SER A 36 6.39 -5.03 -5.23
N HIS A 37 5.44 -4.50 -5.99
CA HIS A 37 5.74 -3.45 -6.96
C HIS A 37 6.20 -2.16 -6.28
N ARG A 38 5.59 -1.82 -5.13
CA ARG A 38 6.03 -0.64 -4.38
C ARG A 38 7.48 -0.80 -3.94
N LYS A 39 7.85 -1.96 -3.44
CA LYS A 39 9.23 -2.24 -3.02
C LYS A 39 10.20 -2.21 -4.20
N LEU A 40 9.73 -2.49 -5.40
CA LEU A 40 10.53 -2.40 -6.61
C LEU A 40 10.56 -0.98 -7.21
N GLY A 41 9.85 -0.04 -6.61
CA GLY A 41 9.80 1.33 -7.09
C GLY A 41 8.72 1.62 -8.12
N ASP A 42 7.88 0.64 -8.45
CA ASP A 42 6.81 0.79 -9.43
C ASP A 42 5.54 1.31 -8.75
N TYR A 43 5.58 2.56 -8.31
CA TYR A 43 4.50 3.12 -7.48
C TYR A 43 3.16 3.19 -8.22
N ALA A 44 3.16 3.58 -9.48
CA ALA A 44 1.91 3.68 -10.25
C ALA A 44 1.23 2.32 -10.36
N LEU A 45 2.01 1.27 -10.62
CA LEU A 45 1.48 -0.07 -10.72
C LEU A 45 1.02 -0.59 -9.36
N ALA A 46 1.77 -0.26 -8.30
CA ALA A 46 1.39 -0.62 -6.94
C ALA A 46 0.03 -0.04 -6.58
N VAL A 47 -0.18 1.25 -6.84
CA VAL A 47 -1.46 1.91 -6.59
C VAL A 47 -2.60 1.21 -7.32
N SER A 48 -2.37 0.84 -8.58
CA SER A 48 -3.36 0.14 -9.38
C SER A 48 -3.78 -1.18 -8.75
N TYR A 49 -2.83 -1.98 -8.28
CA TYR A 49 -3.13 -3.26 -7.63
C TYR A 49 -3.87 -3.06 -6.30
N TYR A 50 -3.46 -2.09 -5.50
CA TYR A 50 -4.16 -1.79 -4.24
C TYR A 50 -5.61 -1.36 -4.50
N GLN A 51 -5.82 -0.52 -5.52
CA GLN A 51 -7.16 -0.09 -5.86
C GLN A 51 -8.04 -1.26 -6.31
N ARG A 52 -7.47 -2.21 -7.04
CA ARG A 52 -8.18 -3.43 -7.42
C ARG A 52 -8.55 -4.26 -6.18
N ALA A 53 -7.62 -4.38 -5.24
CA ALA A 53 -7.90 -5.09 -3.99
C ALA A 53 -9.06 -4.44 -3.26
N LEU A 54 -9.07 -3.11 -3.17
CA LEU A 54 -10.11 -2.36 -2.46
C LEU A 54 -11.44 -2.38 -3.19
N SER A 55 -11.45 -2.52 -4.52
CA SER A 55 -12.71 -2.67 -5.25
C SER A 55 -13.38 -4.00 -4.92
N LEU A 56 -12.60 -5.00 -4.55
CA LEU A 56 -13.12 -6.32 -4.14
C LEU A 56 -13.47 -6.34 -2.65
N GLU A 57 -12.63 -5.73 -1.82
CA GLU A 57 -12.82 -5.69 -0.36
C GLU A 57 -12.50 -4.30 0.15
N ALA A 58 -13.50 -3.42 0.17
CA ALA A 58 -13.32 -2.02 0.56
C ALA A 58 -12.79 -1.88 1.98
N ARG A 59 -13.05 -2.86 2.85
CA ARG A 59 -12.62 -2.84 4.25
C ARG A 59 -11.33 -3.61 4.51
N HIS A 60 -10.59 -3.96 3.46
CA HIS A 60 -9.32 -4.67 3.60
C HIS A 60 -8.31 -3.74 4.29
N ARG A 61 -7.94 -4.07 5.53
CA ARG A 61 -7.05 -3.21 6.34
C ARG A 61 -5.69 -3.05 5.69
N GLY A 62 -5.09 -4.16 5.27
CA GLY A 62 -3.76 -4.14 4.67
C GLY A 62 -3.70 -3.31 3.41
N ALA A 63 -4.69 -3.43 2.52
CA ALA A 63 -4.72 -2.68 1.27
C ALA A 63 -4.93 -1.19 1.53
N ASN A 64 -5.78 -0.82 2.48
CA ASN A 64 -5.98 0.59 2.84
C ASN A 64 -4.69 1.20 3.40
N GLU A 65 -4.02 0.49 4.30
CA GLU A 65 -2.76 0.97 4.86
C GLU A 65 -1.67 1.06 3.80
N SER A 66 -1.51 0.02 2.99
CA SER A 66 -0.47 -0.02 1.97
C SER A 66 -0.68 1.04 0.89
N LEU A 67 -1.92 1.25 0.47
CA LEU A 67 -2.23 2.32 -0.49
C LEU A 67 -1.92 3.68 0.11
N GLY A 68 -2.27 3.89 1.38
CA GLY A 68 -1.93 5.11 2.08
C GLY A 68 -0.43 5.35 2.12
N GLN A 69 0.36 4.31 2.42
CA GLN A 69 1.81 4.41 2.43
C GLN A 69 2.37 4.77 1.05
N ALA A 70 1.81 4.17 -0.01
CA ALA A 70 2.23 4.49 -1.37
C ALA A 70 1.94 5.96 -1.70
N TYR A 71 0.79 6.47 -1.27
CA TYR A 71 0.47 7.89 -1.46
C TYR A 71 1.43 8.80 -0.70
N VAL A 72 1.81 8.43 0.52
CA VAL A 72 2.81 9.20 1.27
C VAL A 72 4.12 9.27 0.47
N GLU A 73 4.56 8.14 -0.05
CA GLU A 73 5.80 8.07 -0.82
C GLU A 73 5.72 8.90 -2.11
N LEU A 74 4.53 8.98 -2.71
CA LEU A 74 4.29 9.79 -3.90
C LEU A 74 4.07 11.28 -3.58
N GLY A 75 4.02 11.64 -2.31
CA GLY A 75 3.78 13.02 -1.90
C GLY A 75 2.32 13.44 -1.96
N ASN A 76 1.41 12.49 -2.15
CA ASN A 76 -0.02 12.78 -2.20
C ASN A 76 -0.64 12.61 -0.82
N LEU A 77 -0.39 13.57 0.06
CA LEU A 77 -0.86 13.51 1.45
C LEU A 77 -2.38 13.57 1.58
N PRO A 78 -3.12 14.34 0.76
CA PRO A 78 -4.59 14.29 0.83
C PRO A 78 -5.14 12.90 0.57
N ALA A 79 -4.64 12.19 -0.43
CA ALA A 79 -5.09 10.83 -0.73
C ALA A 79 -4.71 9.86 0.39
N ALA A 80 -3.52 10.02 0.97
CA ALA A 80 -3.11 9.22 2.13
C ALA A 80 -4.05 9.45 3.31
N GLY A 81 -4.46 10.69 3.55
CA GLY A 81 -5.40 11.03 4.62
C GLY A 81 -6.76 10.38 4.42
N GLU A 82 -7.22 10.22 3.18
CA GLU A 82 -8.47 9.52 2.90
C GLU A 82 -8.38 8.05 3.31
N ARG A 83 -7.23 7.43 3.07
CA ARG A 83 -7.01 6.03 3.51
C ARG A 83 -6.98 5.92 5.02
N LEU A 84 -6.41 6.92 5.68
CA LEU A 84 -6.39 6.96 7.14
C LEU A 84 -7.81 7.05 7.71
N THR A 85 -8.63 7.91 7.12
CA THR A 85 -10.04 8.04 7.52
C THR A 85 -10.79 6.74 7.30
N ALA A 86 -10.53 6.06 6.19
CA ALA A 86 -11.13 4.75 5.92
C ALA A 86 -10.74 3.74 7.01
N LEU A 87 -9.47 3.71 7.40
CA LEU A 87 -9.01 2.79 8.45
C LEU A 87 -9.66 3.10 9.80
N GLU A 88 -9.86 4.37 10.12
CA GLU A 88 -10.55 4.73 11.35
C GLU A 88 -11.95 4.12 11.38
N GLY A 89 -12.67 4.16 10.27
CA GLY A 89 -13.99 3.57 10.15
C GLY A 89 -13.98 2.04 10.17
N ILE A 90 -12.88 1.43 9.72
CA ILE A 90 -12.77 -0.04 9.66
C ILE A 90 -12.37 -0.63 11.00
N CYS A 91 -11.37 -0.07 11.66
CA CYS A 91 -10.77 -0.68 12.85
C CYS A 91 -10.47 0.31 13.97
N GLY A 92 -10.89 1.56 13.84
CA GLY A 92 -10.66 2.56 14.88
C GLY A 92 -9.26 3.14 14.81
N THR A 93 -8.88 3.84 15.88
CA THR A 93 -7.57 4.52 15.92
C THR A 93 -6.49 3.70 16.62
N ASP A 94 -6.86 2.57 17.22
CA ASP A 94 -5.92 1.74 17.97
C ASP A 94 -5.35 0.58 17.17
N CYS A 95 -5.90 0.31 15.99
CA CYS A 95 -5.38 -0.79 15.18
C CYS A 95 -4.01 -0.45 14.59
N GLU A 96 -3.24 -1.48 14.37
CA GLU A 96 -1.86 -1.34 13.90
C GLU A 96 -1.78 -0.61 12.57
N GLU A 97 -2.70 -0.92 11.66
CA GLU A 97 -2.72 -0.30 10.33
C GLU A 97 -2.97 1.20 10.40
N TYR A 98 -3.92 1.64 11.24
CA TYR A 98 -4.17 3.07 11.44
C TYR A 98 -2.94 3.76 12.02
N GLN A 99 -2.36 3.19 13.07
CA GLN A 99 -1.20 3.78 13.74
C GLN A 99 0.00 3.89 12.81
N SER A 100 0.25 2.86 12.02
CA SER A 100 1.36 2.84 11.08
C SER A 100 1.21 3.93 10.01
N LEU A 101 0.03 4.05 9.42
CA LEU A 101 -0.21 5.05 8.37
C LEU A 101 -0.18 6.46 8.95
N LYS A 102 -0.80 6.67 10.13
CA LYS A 102 -0.77 7.98 10.77
C LYS A 102 0.66 8.43 11.03
N LYS A 103 1.48 7.52 11.53
CA LYS A 103 2.90 7.83 11.79
C LYS A 103 3.62 8.24 10.51
N ALA A 104 3.36 7.55 9.40
CA ALA A 104 3.99 7.88 8.13
C ALA A 104 3.56 9.26 7.63
N ILE A 105 2.27 9.57 7.73
CA ILE A 105 1.74 10.88 7.33
C ILE A 105 2.34 11.98 8.19
N ASP A 106 2.35 11.80 9.51
CA ASP A 106 2.89 12.78 10.45
C ASP A 106 4.38 13.04 10.17
N ALA A 107 5.13 11.98 9.90
CA ALA A 107 6.56 12.10 9.57
C ALA A 107 6.77 12.86 8.28
N ALA A 108 5.94 12.64 7.28
CA ALA A 108 6.02 13.33 6.00
C ALA A 108 5.74 14.82 6.17
N ILE A 109 4.74 15.16 6.98
CA ILE A 109 4.41 16.55 7.28
C ILE A 109 5.57 17.22 8.04
N ALA A 110 6.10 16.57 9.07
CA ALA A 110 7.17 17.11 9.88
C ALA A 110 8.48 17.30 9.10
N GLY A 111 8.77 16.40 8.15
CA GLY A 111 9.97 16.47 7.34
C GLY A 111 9.92 17.50 6.23
N LYS A 112 8.73 17.88 5.80
CA LYS A 112 8.55 18.74 4.65
C LYS A 112 9.23 20.11 4.75
N PRO A 113 9.12 20.85 5.87
CA PRO A 113 9.75 22.18 5.98
C PRO A 113 11.27 22.13 5.90
N LYS A 114 11.89 21.01 6.27
CA LYS A 114 13.33 20.87 6.30
C LYS A 114 13.94 20.69 4.92
N GLN A 115 13.12 20.43 3.95
CA GLN A 115 13.56 20.13 2.58
C GLN A 115 13.47 21.32 1.65
N SER A 116 12.95 22.41 2.15
CA SER A 116 12.81 23.63 1.37
C SER A 116 14.10 24.40 1.26
#